data_ac142543607b697e0bc813172959d4b6
#
_entry.id   ac142543607b697e0bc813172959d4b6
#
_cell.length_a   1.000
_cell.length_b   1.000
_cell.length_c   1.000
_cell.angle_alpha   90.00
_cell.angle_beta   90.00
_cell.angle_gamma   90.00
#
_symmetry.space_group_name_H-M   'P 1'
#
loop_
_entity.id
_entity.type
_entity.pdbx_description
1 polymer ?
#
loop_
_entity_poly.entity_id
_entity_poly.type
_entity_poly.pdbx_seq_one_letter_code
_entity_poly.pdbx_strand_id
1 'polypeptide(L)'
;MKKQKQQKLITIGIPAYNAEDHICDCLASIQIQSIVDEVCVIIAADDPKDNYNFVKQRFPELDITILKCEKNTGPGLARQRALDAATTDWITFIDADDIFVSPIALEKLRDGITLGCIEVQGPFCQEVESNPQGIRMVPRNDLGHPWLFGRLYAVPFLKDNDIGFSALRAMED
;
A
#
# COMPACT_ATOMS: atom_id res chain seq x y z
N MET A 1 15.93 -2.87 -28.37
CA MET A 1 16.71 -2.77 -27.13
C MET A 1 15.84 -3.28 -25.99
N LYS A 2 16.20 -4.37 -25.31
CA LYS A 2 15.48 -4.81 -24.09
C LYS A 2 15.73 -3.76 -23.01
N LYS A 3 14.69 -3.02 -22.55
CA LYS A 3 14.78 -2.21 -21.33
C LYS A 3 15.32 -3.13 -20.22
N GLN A 4 16.47 -2.82 -19.62
CA GLN A 4 16.88 -3.48 -18.39
C GLN A 4 15.75 -3.27 -17.39
N LYS A 5 15.22 -4.37 -16.83
CA LYS A 5 14.17 -4.29 -15.80
C LYS A 5 14.78 -3.59 -14.60
N GLN A 6 14.39 -2.34 -14.36
CA GLN A 6 14.87 -1.56 -13.22
C GLN A 6 14.47 -2.33 -11.95
N GLN A 7 15.39 -2.44 -11.01
CA GLN A 7 15.13 -3.10 -9.74
C GLN A 7 14.04 -2.30 -8.99
N LYS A 8 12.96 -2.98 -8.59
CA LYS A 8 11.90 -2.36 -7.80
C LYS A 8 12.43 -2.04 -6.40
N LEU A 9 12.14 -0.86 -5.91
CA LEU A 9 12.59 -0.37 -4.61
C LEU A 9 11.49 -0.49 -3.54
N ILE A 10 10.24 -0.26 -3.94
CA ILE A 10 9.10 -0.17 -3.02
C ILE A 10 8.04 -1.19 -3.39
N THR A 11 7.60 -1.96 -2.41
CA THR A 11 6.35 -2.75 -2.49
C THR A 11 5.20 -1.93 -1.94
N ILE A 12 4.07 -1.92 -2.64
CA ILE A 12 2.79 -1.42 -2.11
C ILE A 12 1.93 -2.63 -1.77
N GLY A 13 1.68 -2.85 -0.49
CA GLY A 13 0.78 -3.89 0.01
C GLY A 13 -0.65 -3.37 0.13
N ILE A 14 -1.58 -4.04 -0.54
CA ILE A 14 -3.02 -3.69 -0.55
C ILE A 14 -3.80 -4.86 0.04
N PRO A 15 -4.27 -4.79 1.30
CA PRO A 15 -5.26 -5.73 1.80
C PRO A 15 -6.58 -5.48 1.07
N ALA A 16 -7.19 -6.52 0.49
CA ALA A 16 -8.39 -6.37 -0.32
C ALA A 16 -9.46 -7.41 0.07
N TYR A 17 -10.62 -6.93 0.51
CA TYR A 17 -11.80 -7.72 0.84
C TYR A 17 -13.04 -7.03 0.30
N ASN A 18 -13.77 -7.70 -0.60
CA ASN A 18 -14.95 -7.12 -1.29
C ASN A 18 -14.66 -5.72 -1.89
N ALA A 19 -13.47 -5.53 -2.47
CA ALA A 19 -13.00 -4.22 -2.89
C ALA A 19 -13.02 -4.00 -4.42
N GLU A 20 -13.75 -4.85 -5.17
CA GLU A 20 -13.80 -4.79 -6.64
C GLU A 20 -14.25 -3.43 -7.17
N ASP A 21 -15.15 -2.75 -6.45
CA ASP A 21 -15.70 -1.44 -6.84
C ASP A 21 -14.73 -0.27 -6.57
N HIS A 22 -13.77 -0.43 -5.67
CA HIS A 22 -12.88 0.65 -5.20
C HIS A 22 -11.43 0.49 -5.66
N ILE A 23 -10.94 -0.74 -5.75
CA ILE A 23 -9.51 -1.04 -6.03
C ILE A 23 -8.98 -0.38 -7.31
N CYS A 24 -9.85 -0.08 -8.27
CA CYS A 24 -9.44 0.59 -9.50
C CYS A 24 -8.99 2.03 -9.28
N ASP A 25 -9.60 2.75 -8.36
CA ASP A 25 -9.22 4.14 -8.04
C ASP A 25 -7.90 4.16 -7.29
N CYS A 26 -7.71 3.21 -6.36
CA CYS A 26 -6.43 2.99 -5.68
C CYS A 26 -5.31 2.73 -6.70
N LEU A 27 -5.48 1.76 -7.59
CA LEU A 27 -4.47 1.40 -8.61
C LEU A 27 -4.21 2.53 -9.60
N ALA A 28 -5.24 3.30 -9.98
CA ALA A 28 -5.07 4.49 -10.84
C ALA A 28 -4.20 5.54 -10.16
N SER A 29 -4.36 5.75 -8.84
CA SER A 29 -3.53 6.68 -8.07
C SER A 29 -2.07 6.23 -7.97
N ILE A 30 -1.82 4.91 -7.99
CA ILE A 30 -0.48 4.32 -8.03
C ILE A 30 0.13 4.47 -9.43
N GLN A 31 -0.66 4.23 -10.49
CA GLN A 31 -0.16 4.28 -11.87
C GLN A 31 0.36 5.66 -12.26
N ILE A 32 -0.20 6.73 -11.69
CA ILE A 32 0.23 8.10 -11.98
C ILE A 32 1.42 8.59 -11.12
N GLN A 33 1.95 7.75 -10.23
CA GLN A 33 3.11 8.15 -9.42
C GLN A 33 4.36 8.37 -10.28
N SER A 34 5.11 9.44 -9.99
CA SER A 34 6.32 9.83 -10.71
C SER A 34 7.41 8.74 -10.72
N ILE A 35 7.41 7.86 -9.72
CA ILE A 35 8.35 6.75 -9.57
C ILE A 35 7.70 5.38 -9.76
N VAL A 36 6.63 5.29 -10.54
CA VAL A 36 5.90 4.02 -10.75
C VAL A 36 6.79 2.88 -11.27
N ASP A 37 7.84 3.21 -12.01
CA ASP A 37 8.83 2.22 -12.49
C ASP A 37 9.66 1.59 -11.35
N GLU A 38 9.73 2.23 -10.18
CA GLU A 38 10.43 1.73 -8.99
C GLU A 38 9.52 0.92 -8.06
N VAL A 39 8.24 0.77 -8.41
CA VAL A 39 7.20 0.21 -7.52
C VAL A 39 6.71 -1.14 -8.05
N CYS A 40 6.40 -2.06 -7.15
CA CYS A 40 5.54 -3.21 -7.41
C CYS A 40 4.37 -3.23 -6.43
N VAL A 41 3.26 -3.84 -6.86
CA VAL A 41 2.02 -3.90 -6.09
C VAL A 41 1.73 -5.35 -5.71
N ILE A 42 1.38 -5.57 -4.44
CA ILE A 42 0.90 -6.86 -3.94
C ILE A 42 -0.53 -6.67 -3.44
N ILE A 43 -1.49 -7.24 -4.13
CA ILE A 43 -2.89 -7.31 -3.69
C ILE A 43 -3.06 -8.60 -2.88
N ALA A 44 -3.28 -8.46 -1.58
CA ALA A 44 -3.56 -9.58 -0.70
C ALA A 44 -5.09 -9.76 -0.57
N ALA A 45 -5.68 -10.54 -1.48
CA ALA A 45 -7.10 -10.85 -1.47
C ALA A 45 -7.45 -11.64 -0.19
N ASP A 46 -8.44 -11.17 0.56
CA ASP A 46 -8.82 -11.77 1.85
C ASP A 46 -10.21 -12.42 1.83
N ASP A 47 -10.74 -12.71 0.67
CA ASP A 47 -11.85 -13.63 0.48
C ASP A 47 -11.53 -14.63 -0.66
N PRO A 48 -11.77 -15.95 -0.48
CA PRO A 48 -11.57 -16.95 -1.54
C PRO A 48 -12.41 -16.70 -2.80
N LYS A 49 -13.50 -15.94 -2.68
CA LYS A 49 -14.40 -15.60 -3.78
C LYS A 49 -13.93 -14.38 -4.55
N ASP A 50 -13.11 -13.52 -3.94
CA ASP A 50 -12.62 -12.30 -4.58
C ASP A 50 -11.76 -12.63 -5.79
N ASN A 51 -12.01 -11.93 -6.87
CA ASN A 51 -11.29 -12.13 -8.12
C ASN A 51 -10.79 -10.80 -8.70
N TYR A 52 -9.59 -10.43 -8.32
CA TYR A 52 -8.93 -9.21 -8.80
C TYR A 52 -8.13 -9.42 -10.11
N ASN A 53 -8.28 -10.54 -10.83
CA ASN A 53 -7.51 -10.78 -12.05
C ASN A 53 -7.75 -9.74 -13.15
N PHE A 54 -8.92 -9.09 -13.16
CA PHE A 54 -9.27 -8.04 -14.11
C PHE A 54 -8.34 -6.83 -14.02
N VAL A 55 -7.75 -6.54 -12.85
CA VAL A 55 -6.87 -5.38 -12.67
C VAL A 55 -5.61 -5.47 -13.53
N LYS A 56 -5.08 -6.68 -13.80
CA LYS A 56 -3.90 -6.85 -14.66
C LYS A 56 -4.16 -6.47 -16.10
N GLN A 57 -5.40 -6.63 -16.57
CA GLN A 57 -5.80 -6.20 -17.90
C GLN A 57 -6.04 -4.69 -17.96
N ARG A 58 -6.57 -4.11 -16.87
CA ARG A 58 -6.88 -2.69 -16.76
C ARG A 58 -5.64 -1.84 -16.52
N PHE A 59 -4.64 -2.38 -15.80
CA PHE A 59 -3.40 -1.71 -15.42
C PHE A 59 -2.17 -2.51 -15.89
N PRO A 60 -1.99 -2.71 -17.22
CA PRO A 60 -0.93 -3.58 -17.75
C PRO A 60 0.49 -3.06 -17.49
N GLU A 61 0.62 -1.78 -17.15
CA GLU A 61 1.90 -1.12 -16.85
C GLU A 61 2.35 -1.30 -15.41
N LEU A 62 1.42 -1.66 -14.50
CA LEU A 62 1.75 -1.93 -13.11
C LEU A 62 2.27 -3.36 -12.94
N ASP A 63 3.34 -3.51 -12.16
CA ASP A 63 3.86 -4.83 -11.74
C ASP A 63 3.00 -5.35 -10.58
N ILE A 64 1.90 -6.07 -10.90
CA ILE A 64 0.90 -6.51 -9.92
C ILE A 64 1.03 -8.01 -9.65
N THR A 65 1.19 -8.35 -8.38
CA THR A 65 1.04 -9.72 -7.84
C THR A 65 -0.26 -9.80 -7.03
N ILE A 66 -1.05 -10.86 -7.24
CA ILE A 66 -2.28 -11.13 -6.49
C ILE A 66 -2.05 -12.38 -5.64
N LEU A 67 -2.12 -12.21 -4.31
CA LEU A 67 -2.07 -13.31 -3.35
C LEU A 67 -3.50 -13.69 -2.98
N LYS A 68 -3.86 -14.95 -3.20
CA LYS A 68 -5.16 -15.50 -2.81
C LYS A 68 -5.08 -16.10 -1.41
N CYS A 69 -6.20 -16.16 -0.72
CA CYS A 69 -6.35 -16.87 0.54
C CYS A 69 -7.36 -18.02 0.42
N GLU A 70 -7.33 -18.94 1.37
CA GLU A 70 -8.31 -20.05 1.48
C GLU A 70 -9.53 -19.65 2.32
N LYS A 71 -9.38 -18.64 3.17
CA LYS A 71 -10.42 -18.11 4.05
C LYS A 71 -10.13 -16.67 4.40
N ASN A 72 -11.17 -15.92 4.77
CA ASN A 72 -11.02 -14.57 5.33
C ASN A 72 -10.25 -14.62 6.65
N THR A 73 -9.19 -13.83 6.75
CA THR A 73 -8.27 -13.78 7.88
C THR A 73 -8.20 -12.41 8.55
N GLY A 74 -8.81 -11.40 7.94
CA GLY A 74 -8.78 -10.00 8.37
C GLY A 74 -7.61 -9.21 7.75
N PRO A 75 -7.70 -7.87 7.80
CA PRO A 75 -6.75 -6.98 7.11
C PRO A 75 -5.32 -7.12 7.65
N GLY A 76 -5.13 -7.37 8.96
CA GLY A 76 -3.81 -7.59 9.54
C GLY A 76 -3.09 -8.77 8.89
N LEU A 77 -3.69 -9.95 8.83
CA LEU A 77 -3.07 -11.09 8.16
C LEU A 77 -2.99 -10.94 6.63
N ALA A 78 -3.85 -10.15 6.02
CA ALA A 78 -3.71 -9.79 4.61
C ALA A 78 -2.46 -8.93 4.39
N ARG A 79 -2.22 -7.92 5.25
CA ARG A 79 -0.98 -7.11 5.24
C ARG A 79 0.25 -7.97 5.54
N GLN A 80 0.15 -8.93 6.47
CA GLN A 80 1.26 -9.87 6.76
C GLN A 80 1.64 -10.68 5.51
N ARG A 81 0.67 -11.22 4.78
CA ARG A 81 0.93 -11.95 3.51
C ARG A 81 1.65 -11.06 2.49
N ALA A 82 1.28 -9.78 2.40
CA ALA A 82 1.97 -8.85 1.51
C ALA A 82 3.41 -8.57 1.97
N LEU A 83 3.64 -8.41 3.27
CA LEU A 83 4.99 -8.24 3.85
C LEU A 83 5.86 -9.48 3.60
N ASP A 84 5.34 -10.67 3.83
CA ASP A 84 6.07 -11.93 3.64
C ASP A 84 6.50 -12.10 2.18
N ALA A 85 5.64 -11.72 1.24
CA ALA A 85 5.88 -11.80 -0.20
C ALA A 85 6.74 -10.64 -0.75
N ALA A 86 6.95 -9.57 0.03
CA ALA A 86 7.76 -8.43 -0.40
C ALA A 86 9.23 -8.83 -0.58
N THR A 87 9.79 -8.46 -1.74
CA THR A 87 11.20 -8.70 -2.12
C THR A 87 12.00 -7.42 -2.33
N THR A 88 11.39 -6.27 -2.11
CA THR A 88 11.98 -4.94 -2.20
C THR A 88 12.58 -4.53 -0.86
N ASP A 89 13.37 -3.46 -0.85
CA ASP A 89 13.96 -2.93 0.38
C ASP A 89 12.93 -2.21 1.27
N TRP A 90 11.86 -1.68 0.65
CA TRP A 90 10.85 -0.88 1.34
C TRP A 90 9.45 -1.36 1.02
N ILE A 91 8.54 -1.21 2.00
CA ILE A 91 7.11 -1.49 1.85
C ILE A 91 6.27 -0.33 2.39
N THR A 92 5.19 -0.02 1.72
CA THR A 92 4.09 0.82 2.22
C THR A 92 2.78 0.05 2.12
N PHE A 93 1.81 0.42 2.96
CA PHE A 93 0.47 -0.15 2.91
C PHE A 93 -0.53 0.95 2.56
N ILE A 94 -1.52 0.59 1.77
CA ILE A 94 -2.66 1.43 1.42
C ILE A 94 -3.90 0.54 1.36
N ASP A 95 -5.01 1.00 1.90
CA ASP A 95 -6.26 0.24 1.82
C ASP A 95 -6.85 0.34 0.41
N ALA A 96 -7.63 -0.67 0.02
CA ALA A 96 -8.12 -0.78 -1.36
C ALA A 96 -9.13 0.32 -1.76
N ASP A 97 -9.68 1.04 -0.78
CA ASP A 97 -10.58 2.19 -0.92
C ASP A 97 -9.89 3.55 -0.74
N ASP A 98 -8.57 3.55 -0.46
CA ASP A 98 -7.76 4.76 -0.35
C ASP A 98 -7.01 5.08 -1.64
N ILE A 99 -6.53 6.33 -1.75
CA ILE A 99 -5.74 6.80 -2.90
C ILE A 99 -4.53 7.64 -2.47
N PHE A 100 -3.46 7.61 -3.27
CA PHE A 100 -2.41 8.63 -3.18
C PHE A 100 -2.91 9.94 -3.78
N VAL A 101 -3.06 10.97 -2.96
CA VAL A 101 -3.64 12.27 -3.36
C VAL A 101 -2.70 13.13 -4.22
N SER A 102 -1.45 12.72 -4.41
CA SER A 102 -0.46 13.46 -5.20
C SER A 102 0.37 12.50 -6.06
N PRO A 103 0.66 12.85 -7.33
CA PRO A 103 1.48 12.02 -8.20
C PRO A 103 2.96 11.92 -7.76
N ILE A 104 3.40 12.71 -6.81
CA ILE A 104 4.75 12.67 -6.23
C ILE A 104 4.77 12.17 -4.78
N ALA A 105 3.68 11.55 -4.30
CA ALA A 105 3.59 11.11 -2.91
C ALA A 105 4.65 10.06 -2.57
N LEU A 106 4.79 9.03 -3.40
CA LEU A 106 5.81 7.98 -3.21
C LEU A 106 7.24 8.51 -3.42
N GLU A 107 7.44 9.44 -4.35
CA GLU A 107 8.73 10.10 -4.52
C GLU A 107 9.15 10.85 -3.25
N LYS A 108 8.24 11.58 -2.63
CA LYS A 108 8.51 12.31 -1.38
C LYS A 108 8.85 11.36 -0.22
N LEU A 109 8.16 10.23 -0.11
CA LEU A 109 8.50 9.20 0.86
C LEU A 109 9.88 8.60 0.58
N ARG A 110 10.18 8.23 -0.68
CA ARG A 110 11.48 7.70 -1.09
C ARG A 110 12.61 8.69 -0.78
N ASP A 111 12.43 9.97 -1.07
CA ASP A 111 13.43 11.01 -0.84
C ASP A 111 13.72 11.24 0.66
N GLY A 112 12.82 10.79 1.54
CA GLY A 112 13.03 10.77 2.98
C GLY A 112 13.93 9.63 3.47
N ILE A 113 14.28 8.67 2.61
CA ILE A 113 15.14 7.55 2.97
C ILE A 113 16.56 8.05 3.21
N THR A 114 17.07 7.88 4.42
CA THR A 114 18.45 8.22 4.79
C THR A 114 19.17 6.98 5.32
N LEU A 115 20.50 7.04 5.37
CA LEU A 115 21.31 5.93 5.86
C LEU A 115 20.93 5.54 7.29
N GLY A 116 20.54 4.26 7.47
CA GLY A 116 20.18 3.70 8.76
C GLY A 116 18.74 3.98 9.21
N CYS A 117 17.92 4.67 8.42
CA CYS A 117 16.51 4.79 8.76
C CYS A 117 15.76 3.46 8.51
N ILE A 118 14.76 3.20 9.35
CA ILE A 118 13.92 2.00 9.29
C ILE A 118 12.49 2.33 8.92
N GLU A 119 12.13 3.59 9.02
CA GLU A 119 10.81 4.13 8.71
C GLU A 119 10.96 5.55 8.13
N VAL A 120 10.10 5.86 7.16
CA VAL A 120 9.88 7.23 6.65
C VAL A 120 8.39 7.53 6.78
N GLN A 121 8.06 8.67 7.35
CA GLN A 121 6.67 9.11 7.52
C GLN A 121 6.42 10.40 6.73
N GLY A 122 5.31 10.43 6.01
CA GLY A 122 4.77 11.59 5.31
C GLY A 122 3.41 12.02 5.85
N PRO A 123 2.89 13.16 5.38
CA PRO A 123 1.54 13.59 5.69
C PRO A 123 0.50 12.72 4.98
N PHE A 124 -0.73 12.74 5.49
CA PHE A 124 -1.89 12.15 4.84
C PHE A 124 -3.07 13.12 4.85
N CYS A 125 -4.11 12.81 4.07
CA CYS A 125 -5.37 13.53 4.07
C CYS A 125 -6.46 12.63 4.63
N GLN A 126 -7.28 13.16 5.52
CA GLN A 126 -8.43 12.48 6.07
C GLN A 126 -9.70 13.04 5.45
N GLU A 127 -10.59 12.17 4.98
CA GLU A 127 -11.95 12.56 4.67
C GLU A 127 -12.72 12.88 5.94
N VAL A 128 -13.34 14.05 5.97
CA VAL A 128 -14.15 14.48 7.11
C VAL A 128 -15.51 14.93 6.58
N GLU A 129 -16.56 14.32 7.10
CA GLU A 129 -17.93 14.81 6.85
C GLU A 129 -18.09 16.21 7.48
N SER A 130 -18.54 17.13 6.66
CA SER A 130 -18.77 18.52 7.07
C SER A 130 -20.21 18.89 6.74
N ASN A 131 -21.12 18.72 7.68
CA ASN A 131 -22.51 19.15 7.52
C ASN A 131 -22.64 20.69 7.65
N PRO A 132 -23.27 21.40 6.71
CA PRO A 132 -24.02 20.93 5.52
C PRO A 132 -23.19 20.86 4.22
N GLN A 133 -21.86 21.01 4.24
CA GLN A 133 -21.04 21.17 3.06
C GLN A 133 -20.53 19.87 2.42
N GLY A 134 -20.89 18.70 2.97
CA GLY A 134 -20.49 17.41 2.43
C GLY A 134 -19.10 16.93 2.93
N ILE A 135 -18.43 16.12 2.13
CA ILE A 135 -17.09 15.56 2.44
C ILE A 135 -16.02 16.57 2.07
N ARG A 136 -15.01 16.74 2.91
CA ARG A 136 -13.81 17.50 2.62
C ARG A 136 -12.56 16.74 3.01
N MET A 137 -11.47 16.92 2.26
CA MET A 137 -10.15 16.40 2.59
C MET A 137 -9.45 17.35 3.56
N VAL A 138 -9.00 16.83 4.70
CA VAL A 138 -8.27 17.61 5.71
C VAL A 138 -6.85 17.05 5.80
N PRO A 139 -5.82 17.85 5.45
CA PRO A 139 -4.43 17.44 5.62
C PRO A 139 -4.10 17.20 7.09
N ARG A 140 -3.38 16.13 7.36
CA ARG A 140 -2.84 15.75 8.66
C ARG A 140 -1.33 15.64 8.59
N ASN A 141 -0.65 16.37 9.44
CA ASN A 141 0.81 16.38 9.53
C ASN A 141 1.27 15.87 10.92
N ASP A 142 0.40 15.16 11.61
CA ASP A 142 0.66 14.67 12.96
C ASP A 142 1.73 13.57 12.89
N LEU A 143 2.90 13.84 13.38
CA LEU A 143 3.94 12.82 13.55
C LEU A 143 3.59 11.98 14.79
N GLY A 144 3.70 10.65 14.67
CA GLY A 144 3.44 9.73 15.78
C GLY A 144 2.00 9.22 15.89
N HIS A 145 1.15 9.43 14.86
CA HIS A 145 -0.13 8.72 14.77
C HIS A 145 0.10 7.20 14.57
N PRO A 146 -0.81 6.34 15.01
CA PRO A 146 -0.66 4.88 14.91
C PRO A 146 -0.98 4.32 13.52
N TRP A 147 -1.42 5.13 12.56
CA TRP A 147 -1.86 4.69 11.25
C TRP A 147 -0.70 4.22 10.37
N LEU A 148 -0.94 3.22 9.53
CA LEU A 148 0.05 2.65 8.60
C LEU A 148 0.23 3.46 7.32
N PHE A 149 -0.78 4.21 6.90
CA PHE A 149 -0.73 4.97 5.66
C PHE A 149 0.20 6.19 5.75
N GLY A 150 0.74 6.59 4.60
CA GLY A 150 1.73 7.65 4.54
C GLY A 150 3.11 7.27 5.09
N ARG A 151 3.42 5.97 5.19
CA ARG A 151 4.70 5.48 5.71
C ARG A 151 5.38 4.50 4.76
N LEU A 152 6.72 4.51 4.78
CA LEU A 152 7.56 3.45 4.24
C LEU A 152 8.26 2.75 5.40
N TYR A 153 8.32 1.43 5.34
CA TYR A 153 9.02 0.59 6.31
C TYR A 153 10.13 -0.20 5.63
N ALA A 154 11.28 -0.29 6.26
CA ALA A 154 12.39 -1.12 5.78
C ALA A 154 12.05 -2.60 5.93
N VAL A 155 11.85 -3.32 4.82
CA VAL A 155 11.47 -4.74 4.81
C VAL A 155 12.49 -5.63 5.54
N PRO A 156 13.82 -5.47 5.34
CA PRO A 156 14.79 -6.25 6.07
C PRO A 156 14.67 -6.07 7.58
N PHE A 157 14.50 -4.82 8.05
CA PHE A 157 14.36 -4.56 9.49
C PHE A 157 13.13 -5.25 10.09
N LEU A 158 11.97 -5.18 9.42
CA LEU A 158 10.76 -5.84 9.88
C LEU A 158 10.96 -7.36 9.98
N LYS A 159 11.52 -7.98 8.92
CA LYS A 159 11.72 -9.44 8.86
C LYS A 159 12.77 -9.94 9.85
N ASP A 160 13.89 -9.24 9.99
CA ASP A 160 14.98 -9.63 10.88
C ASP A 160 14.62 -9.51 12.37
N ASN A 161 13.61 -8.71 12.71
CA ASN A 161 13.14 -8.50 14.08
C ASN A 161 11.75 -9.10 14.35
N ASP A 162 11.21 -9.94 13.45
CA ASP A 162 9.88 -10.56 13.58
C ASP A 162 8.75 -9.54 13.84
N ILE A 163 8.88 -8.33 13.26
CA ILE A 163 7.87 -7.29 13.35
C ILE A 163 6.87 -7.49 12.21
N GLY A 164 5.61 -7.65 12.56
CA GLY A 164 4.54 -7.92 11.60
C GLY A 164 3.14 -7.74 12.18
N PHE A 165 2.17 -8.20 11.43
CA PHE A 165 0.76 -8.05 11.76
C PHE A 165 0.19 -9.31 12.41
N SER A 166 -0.70 -9.11 13.37
CA SER A 166 -1.37 -10.20 14.08
C SER A 166 -2.75 -10.53 13.50
N ALA A 167 -3.37 -11.61 14.00
CA ALA A 167 -4.71 -12.04 13.62
C ALA A 167 -5.83 -11.18 14.25
N LEU A 168 -5.53 -10.05 14.86
CA LEU A 168 -6.52 -9.13 15.40
C LEU A 168 -7.37 -8.54 14.26
N ARG A 169 -8.69 -8.40 14.49
CA ARG A 169 -9.63 -7.85 13.51
C ARG A 169 -9.95 -6.38 13.72
N ALA A 170 -9.38 -5.76 14.75
CA ALA A 170 -9.56 -4.36 15.07
C ALA A 170 -8.28 -3.83 15.73
N MET A 171 -7.98 -2.56 15.54
CA MET A 171 -6.76 -1.89 16.04
C MET A 171 -5.47 -2.59 15.56
N GLU A 172 -5.43 -2.94 14.29
CA GLU A 172 -4.30 -3.62 13.66
C GLU A 172 -3.20 -2.64 13.23
N ASP A 173 -3.52 -1.37 13.28
CA ASP A 173 -2.73 -0.25 12.86
C ASP A 173 -1.88 0.31 14.02
#